data_f17960bc166c320c2017842c47a92e71
#
_entry.id   f17960bc166c320c2017842c47a92e71
#
_cell.length_a   1.000
_cell.length_b   1.000
_cell.length_c   1.000
_cell.angle_alpha   90.00
_cell.angle_beta   90.00
_cell.angle_gamma   90.00
#
_symmetry.space_group_name_H-M   'P 1'
#
loop_
_entity.id
_entity.type
_entity.pdbx_description
1 polymer ?
#
loop_
_entity_poly.entity_id
_entity_poly.type
_entity_poly.pdbx_seq_one_letter_code
_entity_poly.pdbx_strand_id
1 'polypeptide(L)'
;KMEKIIGKKLNMTQIFGDNGVVVPVTIISCESDVSSDFENKDIVVVGKSKGKGFAGVMKKWGFHGGPATRGQGIKGRSPGSIGSQTPGRVLKGKKMAGRAGNQRITIKGLKLVKVMPELKQVMVSGPVPGPRNSKIEIKFVESNK
;
A
#
# COMPACT_ATOMS: atom_id res chain seq x y z
N LYS A 1 24.28 4.10 5.29
CA LYS A 1 23.43 4.53 4.15
C LYS A 1 22.54 3.35 3.81
N MET A 2 21.24 3.42 4.07
CA MET A 2 20.33 2.34 3.70
C MET A 2 20.41 2.10 2.19
N GLU A 3 20.78 0.91 1.79
CA GLU A 3 20.74 0.51 0.39
C GLU A 3 19.30 0.52 -0.10
N LYS A 4 19.10 1.18 -1.24
CA LYS A 4 17.79 1.39 -1.84
C LYS A 4 17.79 0.80 -3.24
N ILE A 5 16.90 -0.15 -3.48
CA ILE A 5 16.66 -0.73 -4.80
C ILE A 5 15.38 -0.15 -5.38
N ILE A 6 15.43 0.24 -6.63
CA ILE A 6 14.27 0.70 -7.38
C ILE A 6 13.89 -0.38 -8.39
N GLY A 7 12.60 -0.67 -8.48
CA GLY A 7 12.10 -1.66 -9.41
C GLY A 7 10.65 -1.42 -9.82
N LYS A 8 10.13 -2.31 -10.65
CA LYS A 8 8.74 -2.32 -11.13
C LYS A 8 8.05 -3.60 -10.66
N LYS A 9 6.88 -3.44 -10.06
CA LYS A 9 6.03 -4.58 -9.70
C LYS A 9 5.57 -5.32 -10.94
N LEU A 10 5.80 -6.61 -11.01
CA LEU A 10 5.28 -7.45 -12.10
C LEU A 10 3.94 -8.11 -11.68
N ASN A 11 4.00 -9.29 -11.15
CA ASN A 11 2.85 -10.10 -10.75
C ASN A 11 3.07 -10.74 -9.38
N MET A 12 2.05 -11.41 -8.89
CA MET A 12 2.14 -12.26 -7.71
C MET A 12 2.13 -13.72 -8.14
N THR A 13 2.89 -14.52 -7.43
CA THR A 13 2.96 -15.98 -7.55
C THR A 13 3.11 -16.60 -6.17
N GLN A 14 3.38 -17.87 -6.12
CA GLN A 14 3.61 -18.61 -4.88
C GLN A 14 4.87 -19.46 -4.99
N ILE A 15 5.53 -19.69 -3.88
CA ILE A 15 6.66 -20.61 -3.74
C ILE A 15 6.25 -21.64 -2.70
N PHE A 16 6.67 -22.88 -2.93
CA PHE A 16 6.47 -23.97 -1.99
C PHE A 16 7.73 -24.12 -1.13
N GLY A 17 7.58 -24.04 0.18
CA GLY A 17 8.64 -24.34 1.13
C GLY A 17 8.81 -25.84 1.33
N ASP A 18 9.93 -26.23 1.93
CA ASP A 18 10.32 -27.64 2.14
C ASP A 18 9.29 -28.47 2.91
N ASN A 19 8.50 -27.82 3.75
CA ASN A 19 7.42 -28.45 4.54
C ASN A 19 6.05 -28.42 3.83
N GLY A 20 5.98 -28.14 2.53
CA GLY A 20 4.72 -27.99 1.78
C GLY A 20 3.96 -26.69 2.08
N VAL A 21 4.54 -25.79 2.85
CA VAL A 21 3.95 -24.48 3.17
C VAL A 21 4.00 -23.57 1.94
N VAL A 22 2.85 -23.02 1.55
CA VAL A 22 2.75 -22.08 0.44
C VAL A 22 3.08 -20.67 0.90
N VAL A 23 4.11 -20.06 0.32
CA VAL A 23 4.49 -18.67 0.58
C VAL A 23 4.07 -17.82 -0.62
N PRO A 24 3.11 -16.89 -0.45
CA PRO A 24 2.75 -15.96 -1.52
C PRO A 24 3.88 -14.95 -1.72
N VAL A 25 4.26 -14.70 -2.97
CA VAL A 25 5.33 -13.76 -3.29
C VAL A 25 4.92 -12.80 -4.40
N THR A 26 5.47 -11.60 -4.36
CA THR A 26 5.37 -10.61 -5.43
C THR A 26 6.71 -10.52 -6.15
N ILE A 27 6.69 -10.62 -7.47
CA ILE A 27 7.87 -10.46 -8.32
C ILE A 27 8.05 -8.98 -8.65
N ILE A 28 9.26 -8.48 -8.45
CA ILE A 28 9.65 -7.10 -8.76
C ILE A 28 10.86 -7.16 -9.69
N SER A 29 10.77 -6.51 -10.85
CA SER A 29 11.91 -6.31 -11.75
C SER A 29 12.72 -5.12 -11.27
N CYS A 30 13.99 -5.31 -10.99
CA CYS A 30 14.90 -4.28 -10.49
C CYS A 30 15.62 -3.58 -11.64
N GLU A 31 15.90 -2.28 -11.45
CA GLU A 31 16.70 -1.49 -12.42
C GLU A 31 18.20 -1.72 -12.20
N SER A 32 18.62 -2.07 -10.98
CA SER A 32 19.99 -2.39 -10.61
C SER A 32 20.15 -3.87 -10.31
N ASP A 33 21.38 -4.37 -10.41
CA ASP A 33 21.71 -5.74 -10.02
C ASP A 33 21.59 -5.88 -8.51
N VAL A 34 21.05 -6.99 -8.07
CA VAL A 34 20.82 -7.32 -6.66
C VAL A 34 21.61 -8.57 -6.34
N SER A 35 22.49 -8.49 -5.34
CA SER A 35 23.26 -9.63 -4.88
C SER A 35 22.37 -10.64 -4.14
N SER A 36 22.70 -11.92 -4.26
CA SER A 36 22.02 -13.01 -3.53
C SER A 36 22.14 -12.89 -2.01
N ASP A 37 23.15 -12.15 -1.52
CA ASP A 37 23.39 -11.94 -0.08
C ASP A 37 22.24 -11.25 0.67
N PHE A 38 21.26 -10.73 -0.07
CA PHE A 38 20.08 -10.07 0.48
C PHE A 38 18.90 -11.01 0.71
N GLU A 39 19.02 -12.30 0.39
CA GLU A 39 17.98 -13.29 0.65
C GLU A 39 17.67 -13.42 2.16
N ASN A 40 16.39 -13.62 2.46
CA ASN A 40 15.83 -13.72 3.81
C ASN A 40 15.98 -12.49 4.71
N LYS A 41 16.48 -11.35 4.20
CA LYS A 41 16.54 -10.10 4.96
C LYS A 41 15.18 -9.42 5.04
N ASP A 42 14.97 -8.74 6.16
CA ASP A 42 13.79 -7.89 6.35
C ASP A 42 13.91 -6.62 5.52
N ILE A 43 12.82 -6.30 4.83
CA ILE A 43 12.75 -5.16 3.93
C ILE A 43 11.56 -4.28 4.23
N VAL A 44 11.68 -3.01 3.83
CA VAL A 44 10.61 -2.03 3.79
C VAL A 44 10.32 -1.67 2.35
N VAL A 45 9.09 -1.85 1.95
CA VAL A 45 8.65 -1.57 0.58
C VAL A 45 7.83 -0.29 0.55
N VAL A 46 8.22 0.63 -0.33
CA VAL A 46 7.54 1.90 -0.54
C VAL A 46 7.01 1.96 -1.96
N GLY A 47 5.72 2.25 -2.09
CA GLY A 47 5.08 2.37 -3.39
C GLY A 47 3.86 3.30 -3.35
N LYS A 48 3.19 3.46 -4.49
CA LYS A 48 1.92 4.18 -4.58
C LYS A 48 0.77 3.19 -4.66
N SER A 49 -0.26 3.38 -3.83
CA SER A 49 -1.47 2.55 -3.87
C SER A 49 -2.26 2.74 -5.17
N LYS A 50 -3.09 1.75 -5.50
CA LYS A 50 -4.01 1.87 -6.64
C LYS A 50 -4.93 3.09 -6.45
N GLY A 51 -5.07 3.93 -7.48
CA GLY A 51 -6.04 5.02 -7.50
C GLY A 51 -7.47 4.47 -7.56
N LYS A 52 -8.37 5.09 -6.79
CA LYS A 52 -9.81 4.74 -6.75
C LYS A 52 -10.71 5.89 -7.19
N GLY A 53 -10.12 6.95 -7.75
CA GLY A 53 -10.83 8.15 -8.18
C GLY A 53 -11.41 8.96 -7.01
N PHE A 54 -12.46 9.75 -7.29
CA PHE A 54 -13.19 10.48 -6.27
C PHE A 54 -14.08 9.53 -5.47
N ALA A 55 -14.08 9.63 -4.17
CA ALA A 55 -14.91 8.84 -3.27
C ALA A 55 -15.63 9.72 -2.25
N GLY A 56 -16.92 9.46 -2.06
CA GLY A 56 -17.73 10.09 -1.03
C GLY A 56 -17.30 9.67 0.36
N VAL A 57 -17.82 10.37 1.37
CA VAL A 57 -17.43 10.18 2.78
C VAL A 57 -17.76 8.79 3.31
N MET A 58 -18.83 8.16 2.84
CA MET A 58 -19.18 6.79 3.25
C MET A 58 -18.13 5.79 2.75
N LYS A 59 -17.76 5.82 1.47
CA LYS A 59 -16.79 4.90 0.87
C LYS A 59 -15.36 5.16 1.35
N LYS A 60 -14.99 6.44 1.54
CA LYS A 60 -13.62 6.81 1.89
C LYS A 60 -13.32 6.67 3.37
N TRP A 61 -14.29 6.98 4.23
CA TRP A 61 -14.10 7.11 5.66
C TRP A 61 -15.02 6.22 6.51
N GLY A 62 -15.96 5.50 5.89
CA GLY A 62 -16.91 4.63 6.59
C GLY A 62 -18.02 5.38 7.35
N PHE A 63 -18.40 6.57 6.89
CA PHE A 63 -19.51 7.32 7.52
C PHE A 63 -20.82 6.60 7.28
N HIS A 64 -21.69 6.59 8.29
CA HIS A 64 -22.98 5.90 8.22
C HIS A 64 -24.03 6.62 7.37
N GLY A 65 -23.95 7.96 7.29
CA GLY A 65 -25.00 8.78 6.67
C GLY A 65 -26.24 8.90 7.54
N GLY A 66 -27.34 9.32 6.93
CA GLY A 66 -28.66 9.42 7.59
C GLY A 66 -29.49 8.15 7.38
N PRO A 67 -30.67 8.05 8.04
CA PRO A 67 -31.62 6.96 7.84
C PRO A 67 -32.04 6.79 6.38
N ALA A 68 -32.22 5.55 5.94
CA ALA A 68 -32.67 5.24 4.57
C ALA A 68 -34.19 5.11 4.50
N THR A 69 -34.91 6.13 4.93
CA THR A 69 -36.40 6.18 4.94
C THR A 69 -36.91 7.28 4.02
N ARG A 70 -38.17 7.19 3.60
CA ARG A 70 -38.80 8.21 2.73
C ARG A 70 -38.92 9.60 3.40
N GLY A 71 -38.94 9.67 4.73
CA GLY A 71 -38.91 10.91 5.51
C GLY A 71 -37.53 11.57 5.58
N GLN A 72 -36.46 10.86 5.18
CA GLN A 72 -35.11 11.38 5.11
C GLN A 72 -34.86 11.95 3.71
N GLY A 73 -34.82 13.25 3.57
CA GLY A 73 -34.59 13.92 2.27
C GLY A 73 -33.13 13.83 1.79
N ILE A 74 -32.55 14.96 1.46
CA ILE A 74 -31.22 15.08 0.79
C ILE A 74 -30.04 14.58 1.64
N LYS A 75 -30.20 14.39 2.96
CA LYS A 75 -29.10 14.13 3.91
C LYS A 75 -28.69 12.66 4.01
N GLY A 76 -29.25 11.75 3.21
CA GLY A 76 -29.01 10.30 3.34
C GLY A 76 -27.53 9.88 3.26
N ARG A 77 -26.72 10.50 2.40
CA ARG A 77 -25.30 10.18 2.19
C ARG A 77 -24.36 11.33 2.51
N SER A 78 -24.82 12.29 3.32
CA SER A 78 -24.03 13.46 3.68
C SER A 78 -23.04 13.17 4.81
N PRO A 79 -21.98 13.98 4.96
CA PRO A 79 -21.00 13.83 6.03
C PRO A 79 -21.52 14.22 7.42
N GLY A 80 -22.65 14.92 7.52
CA GLY A 80 -23.12 15.53 8.76
C GLY A 80 -22.37 16.82 9.08
N SER A 81 -22.31 17.20 10.35
CA SER A 81 -21.61 18.39 10.80
C SER A 81 -20.11 18.30 10.55
N ILE A 82 -19.54 19.40 10.03
CA ILE A 82 -18.10 19.49 9.75
C ILE A 82 -17.32 20.24 10.84
N GLY A 83 -18.01 20.81 11.83
CA GLY A 83 -17.38 21.51 12.94
C GLY A 83 -18.38 22.20 13.82
N SER A 84 -17.88 22.83 14.89
CA SER A 84 -18.62 23.69 15.81
C SER A 84 -18.57 25.15 15.34
N GLN A 85 -19.45 26.00 15.88
CA GLN A 85 -19.43 27.44 15.64
C GLN A 85 -18.13 28.09 16.16
N THR A 86 -17.63 27.65 17.28
CA THR A 86 -16.32 28.02 17.81
C THR A 86 -15.35 26.85 17.55
N PRO A 87 -14.26 27.02 16.79
CA PRO A 87 -13.52 28.22 16.41
C PRO A 87 -13.93 28.91 15.09
N GLY A 88 -15.11 28.68 14.55
CA GLY A 88 -15.62 29.31 13.31
C GLY A 88 -14.93 28.90 12.03
N ARG A 89 -14.09 27.84 12.05
CA ARG A 89 -13.35 27.29 10.90
C ARG A 89 -13.36 25.76 10.91
N VAL A 90 -13.24 25.16 9.77
CA VAL A 90 -13.04 23.70 9.65
C VAL A 90 -11.58 23.37 9.96
N LEU A 91 -11.36 22.44 10.87
CA LEU A 91 -10.01 22.01 11.26
C LEU A 91 -9.32 21.27 10.11
N LYS A 92 -7.99 21.44 9.99
CA LYS A 92 -7.17 20.67 9.04
C LYS A 92 -7.26 19.17 9.35
N GLY A 93 -7.31 18.35 8.31
CA GLY A 93 -7.46 16.90 8.47
C GLY A 93 -8.90 16.42 8.66
N LYS A 94 -9.90 17.29 8.64
CA LYS A 94 -11.32 16.90 8.69
C LYS A 94 -11.63 15.91 7.56
N LYS A 95 -12.28 14.80 7.91
CA LYS A 95 -12.65 13.74 6.96
C LYS A 95 -13.74 14.24 6.02
N MET A 96 -13.41 14.43 4.73
CA MET A 96 -14.32 14.89 3.68
C MET A 96 -14.19 14.00 2.45
N ALA A 97 -15.16 14.08 1.54
CA ALA A 97 -15.08 13.48 0.23
C ALA A 97 -13.84 13.98 -0.54
N GLY A 98 -13.32 13.15 -1.43
CA GLY A 98 -12.17 13.53 -2.23
C GLY A 98 -11.49 12.31 -2.87
N ARG A 99 -10.35 12.53 -3.52
CA ARG A 99 -9.59 11.47 -4.17
C ARG A 99 -9.17 10.39 -3.16
N ALA A 100 -9.41 9.13 -3.53
CA ALA A 100 -9.00 7.95 -2.78
C ALA A 100 -7.92 7.18 -3.55
N GLY A 101 -6.97 6.63 -2.80
CA GLY A 101 -5.82 5.93 -3.39
C GLY A 101 -4.79 6.86 -4.03
N ASN A 102 -3.86 6.28 -4.80
CA ASN A 102 -2.70 6.95 -5.41
C ASN A 102 -1.83 7.69 -4.38
N GLN A 103 -1.81 7.18 -3.15
CA GLN A 103 -1.01 7.71 -2.05
C GLN A 103 0.25 6.88 -1.86
N ARG A 104 1.31 7.51 -1.38
CA ARG A 104 2.53 6.82 -0.98
C ARG A 104 2.24 5.97 0.24
N ILE A 105 2.54 4.67 0.14
CA ILE A 105 2.37 3.70 1.22
C ILE A 105 3.70 3.04 1.48
N THR A 106 4.03 2.86 2.74
CA THR A 106 5.20 2.11 3.21
C THR A 106 4.72 0.87 3.94
N ILE A 107 5.16 -0.30 3.49
CA ILE A 107 4.90 -1.59 4.12
C ILE A 107 6.20 -2.07 4.75
N LYS A 108 6.15 -2.40 6.03
CA LYS A 108 7.26 -2.95 6.82
C LYS A 108 7.00 -4.43 7.11
N GLY A 109 8.05 -5.17 7.49
CA GLY A 109 7.93 -6.56 7.91
C GLY A 109 7.74 -7.54 6.75
N LEU A 110 8.15 -7.17 5.54
CA LEU A 110 8.26 -8.08 4.40
C LEU A 110 9.67 -8.65 4.34
N LYS A 111 9.81 -9.87 3.80
CA LYS A 111 11.11 -10.52 3.59
C LYS A 111 11.39 -10.64 2.10
N LEU A 112 12.66 -10.52 1.75
CA LEU A 112 13.14 -10.85 0.42
C LEU A 112 13.35 -12.37 0.37
N VAL A 113 12.48 -13.09 -0.32
CA VAL A 113 12.47 -14.58 -0.28
C VAL A 113 13.52 -15.16 -1.21
N LYS A 114 13.64 -14.63 -2.42
CA LYS A 114 14.57 -15.13 -3.44
C LYS A 114 15.03 -13.99 -4.34
N VAL A 115 16.30 -14.05 -4.74
CA VAL A 115 16.90 -13.16 -5.73
C VAL A 115 17.21 -13.96 -7.00
N MET A 116 16.88 -13.42 -8.16
CA MET A 116 17.22 -13.98 -9.46
C MET A 116 18.07 -12.95 -10.22
N PRO A 117 19.39 -12.99 -10.06
CA PRO A 117 20.29 -11.98 -10.66
C PRO A 117 20.24 -11.97 -12.18
N GLU A 118 20.18 -13.14 -12.82
CA GLU A 118 20.14 -13.28 -14.28
C GLU A 118 18.94 -12.53 -14.91
N LEU A 119 17.79 -12.54 -14.24
CA LEU A 119 16.58 -11.90 -14.71
C LEU A 119 16.40 -10.48 -14.13
N LYS A 120 17.31 -10.02 -13.27
CA LYS A 120 17.20 -8.79 -12.48
C LYS A 120 15.86 -8.70 -11.74
N GLN A 121 15.45 -9.82 -11.14
CA GLN A 121 14.18 -9.93 -10.44
C GLN A 121 14.38 -10.34 -8.99
N VAL A 122 13.50 -9.85 -8.13
CA VAL A 122 13.45 -10.24 -6.71
C VAL A 122 12.04 -10.68 -6.35
N MET A 123 11.94 -11.66 -5.48
CA MET A 123 10.70 -12.17 -4.95
C MET A 123 10.53 -11.70 -3.50
N VAL A 124 9.51 -10.90 -3.25
CA VAL A 124 9.19 -10.35 -1.93
C VAL A 124 7.99 -11.09 -1.35
N SER A 125 8.05 -11.45 -0.06
CA SER A 125 6.95 -12.11 0.64
C SER A 125 5.71 -11.21 0.69
N GLY A 126 4.55 -11.75 0.34
CA GLY A 126 3.26 -11.09 0.46
C GLY A 126 2.96 -9.99 -0.58
N PRO A 127 1.93 -9.19 -0.32
CA PRO A 127 1.44 -8.18 -1.24
C PRO A 127 2.27 -6.90 -1.19
N VAL A 128 2.44 -6.26 -2.35
CA VAL A 128 3.16 -4.99 -2.53
C VAL A 128 2.19 -3.93 -3.08
N PRO A 129 2.27 -2.67 -2.65
CA PRO A 129 1.33 -1.63 -3.07
C PRO A 129 1.42 -1.31 -4.56
N GLY A 130 0.32 -0.86 -5.12
CA GLY A 130 0.24 -0.37 -6.49
C GLY A 130 -0.28 -1.37 -7.52
N PRO A 131 -0.57 -0.91 -8.74
CA PRO A 131 -0.91 -1.75 -9.86
C PRO A 131 0.31 -2.47 -10.44
N ARG A 132 0.10 -3.35 -11.40
CA ARG A 132 1.17 -3.94 -12.21
C ARG A 132 1.96 -2.83 -12.92
N ASN A 133 3.26 -3.01 -13.09
CA ASN A 133 4.22 -2.05 -13.65
C ASN A 133 4.40 -0.75 -12.83
N SER A 134 3.88 -0.67 -11.61
CA SER A 134 4.13 0.49 -10.73
C SER A 134 5.56 0.49 -10.20
N LYS A 135 6.11 1.68 -10.05
CA LYS A 135 7.43 1.89 -9.43
C LYS A 135 7.38 1.58 -7.94
N ILE A 136 8.34 0.79 -7.48
CA ILE A 136 8.51 0.35 -6.10
C ILE A 136 9.92 0.69 -5.65
N GLU A 137 10.05 1.11 -4.40
CA GLU A 137 11.33 1.28 -3.72
C GLU A 137 11.44 0.23 -2.62
N ILE A 138 12.49 -0.56 -2.65
CA ILE A 138 12.84 -1.53 -1.60
C ILE A 138 13.98 -0.94 -0.78
N LYS A 139 13.85 -0.96 0.54
CA LYS A 139 14.87 -0.53 1.49
C LYS A 139 15.18 -1.68 2.42
N PHE A 140 16.43 -1.98 2.63
CA PHE A 140 16.86 -2.98 3.61
C PHE A 140 16.81 -2.39 5.01
N VAL A 141 16.35 -3.19 5.95
CA VAL A 141 16.38 -2.83 7.37
C VAL A 141 17.71 -3.33 7.92
N GLU A 142 18.54 -2.40 8.37
CA GLU A 142 19.69 -2.78 9.18
C GLU A 142 19.15 -3.32 10.51
N SER A 143 19.41 -4.60 10.77
CA SER A 143 19.14 -5.17 12.10
C SER A 143 20.10 -4.53 13.09
N ASN A 144 19.64 -3.48 13.79
CA ASN A 144 20.32 -3.09 15.01
C ASN A 144 20.24 -4.27 15.99
N LYS A 145 21.36 -4.97 16.12
CA LYS A 145 21.63 -5.86 17.27
C LYS A 145 21.88 -5.01 18.49
#